data_159133c253b51ac10c966cac4a2974be
#
_entry.id   159133c253b51ac10c966cac4a2974be
#
_cell.length_a   1.000
_cell.length_b   1.000
_cell.length_c   1.000
_cell.angle_alpha   90.00
_cell.angle_beta   90.00
_cell.angle_gamma   90.00
#
_symmetry.space_group_name_H-M   'P 1'
#
loop_
_entity.id
_entity.type
_entity.pdbx_description
1 polymer ?
#
loop_
_entity_poly.entity_id
_entity_poly.type
_entity_poly.pdbx_seq_one_letter_code
_entity_poly.pdbx_strand_id
1 'polypeptide(L)'
;MYAEKIIKIRAQLASVGAAGAVLSTQDHIFYASGFSSVMDGWHLVEPIAALFIPTDSALPVVLILPEASIISLIVSERGGHPVYFERIATFDMLNFCSTARAEDAHLSLPKDLLAELGQVMERVDGQCKPDIIQSIAATLSRYLSQDDQMLFDDLRVAAHIKALIGQSIGDALDVMFGARVIKTANEIATLQ
;
A
#
# COMPACT_ATOMS: atom_id res chain seq x y z
N MET A 1 -5.32 16.28 -1.92
CA MET A 1 -5.76 15.50 -3.09
C MET A 1 -6.01 14.04 -2.77
N TYR A 2 -5.01 13.25 -2.33
CA TYR A 2 -5.22 11.81 -2.06
C TYR A 2 -6.13 11.53 -0.86
N ALA A 3 -6.06 12.31 0.23
CA ALA A 3 -6.97 12.16 1.37
C ALA A 3 -8.46 12.22 0.96
N GLU A 4 -8.82 13.08 0.01
CA GLU A 4 -10.20 13.15 -0.51
C GLU A 4 -10.59 11.87 -1.27
N LYS A 5 -9.65 11.28 -2.01
CA LYS A 5 -9.88 10.00 -2.71
C LYS A 5 -10.07 8.86 -1.72
N ILE A 6 -9.28 8.81 -0.65
CA ILE A 6 -9.46 7.84 0.43
C ILE A 6 -10.82 7.97 1.10
N ILE A 7 -11.28 9.20 1.38
CA ILE A 7 -12.62 9.45 1.94
C ILE A 7 -13.71 8.90 0.99
N LYS A 8 -13.58 9.10 -0.32
CA LYS A 8 -14.53 8.56 -1.31
C LYS A 8 -14.52 7.04 -1.34
N ILE A 9 -13.33 6.43 -1.33
CA ILE A 9 -13.21 4.96 -1.31
C ILE A 9 -13.84 4.39 -0.04
N ARG A 10 -13.56 4.99 1.13
CA ARG A 10 -14.17 4.59 2.41
C ARG A 10 -15.70 4.69 2.38
N ALA A 11 -16.25 5.75 1.77
CA ALA A 11 -17.70 5.89 1.63
C ALA A 11 -18.32 4.80 0.75
N GLN A 12 -17.65 4.41 -0.34
CA GLN A 12 -18.07 3.30 -1.19
C GLN A 12 -17.98 1.96 -0.47
N LEU A 13 -16.90 1.70 0.28
CA LEU A 13 -16.75 0.50 1.10
C LEU A 13 -17.86 0.38 2.15
N ALA A 14 -18.16 1.49 2.85
CA ALA A 14 -19.24 1.53 3.82
C ALA A 14 -20.62 1.23 3.20
N SER A 15 -20.85 1.70 1.97
CA SER A 15 -22.13 1.48 1.28
C SER A 15 -22.40 0.02 0.94
N VAL A 16 -21.35 -0.81 0.83
CA VAL A 16 -21.45 -2.25 0.56
C VAL A 16 -21.19 -3.11 1.80
N GLY A 17 -21.00 -2.47 2.97
CA GLY A 17 -20.80 -3.17 4.25
C GLY A 17 -19.43 -3.85 4.37
N ALA A 18 -18.44 -3.47 3.55
CA ALA A 18 -17.09 -4.02 3.63
C ALA A 18 -16.28 -3.32 4.74
N ALA A 19 -15.45 -4.07 5.46
CA ALA A 19 -14.55 -3.53 6.49
C ALA A 19 -13.33 -2.81 5.91
N GLY A 20 -12.96 -3.12 4.66
CA GLY A 20 -11.87 -2.47 3.96
C GLY A 20 -11.61 -3.04 2.58
N ALA A 21 -10.62 -2.47 1.88
CA ALA A 21 -10.12 -2.99 0.62
C ALA A 21 -8.60 -3.11 0.62
N VAL A 22 -8.10 -4.12 -0.12
CA VAL A 22 -6.71 -4.24 -0.51
C VAL A 22 -6.62 -3.99 -2.01
N LEU A 23 -5.90 -2.95 -2.38
CA LEU A 23 -5.59 -2.61 -3.76
C LEU A 23 -4.18 -3.10 -4.07
N SER A 24 -4.03 -3.90 -5.09
CA SER A 24 -2.76 -4.47 -5.53
C SER A 24 -2.46 -4.25 -7.02
N THR A 25 -3.43 -3.70 -7.75
CA THR A 25 -3.20 -3.23 -9.12
C THR A 25 -2.60 -1.81 -9.08
N GLN A 26 -1.58 -1.60 -9.89
CA GLN A 26 -0.81 -0.36 -9.96
C GLN A 26 -1.70 0.88 -10.13
N ASP A 27 -2.64 0.83 -11.07
CA ASP A 27 -3.54 1.96 -11.37
C ASP A 27 -4.40 2.36 -10.17
N HIS A 28 -4.86 1.40 -9.39
CA HIS A 28 -5.66 1.66 -8.20
C HIS A 28 -4.81 2.18 -7.04
N ILE A 29 -3.61 1.61 -6.83
CA ILE A 29 -2.66 2.11 -5.83
C ILE A 29 -2.29 3.56 -6.16
N PHE A 30 -1.90 3.83 -7.41
CA PHE A 30 -1.55 5.19 -7.85
C PHE A 30 -2.72 6.16 -7.70
N TYR A 31 -3.93 5.76 -8.11
CA TYR A 31 -5.12 6.59 -7.95
C TYR A 31 -5.36 6.97 -6.49
N ALA A 32 -5.30 5.99 -5.60
CA ALA A 32 -5.65 6.17 -4.19
C ALA A 32 -4.56 6.89 -3.38
N SER A 33 -3.27 6.60 -3.65
CA SER A 33 -2.15 7.05 -2.82
C SER A 33 -1.11 7.91 -3.54
N GLY A 34 -1.05 7.88 -4.87
CA GLY A 34 0.04 8.48 -5.65
C GLY A 34 1.31 7.64 -5.70
N PHE A 35 1.33 6.47 -5.05
CA PHE A 35 2.50 5.60 -5.09
C PHE A 35 2.65 4.95 -6.46
N SER A 36 3.87 5.01 -6.99
CA SER A 36 4.32 4.30 -8.18
C SER A 36 5.71 3.74 -7.91
N SER A 37 5.90 2.47 -8.18
CA SER A 37 7.20 1.82 -8.04
C SER A 37 8.00 1.95 -9.33
N VAL A 38 9.32 2.10 -9.20
CA VAL A 38 10.23 2.02 -10.36
C VAL A 38 10.16 0.65 -11.04
N MET A 39 9.65 -0.35 -10.34
CA MET A 39 9.51 -1.73 -10.84
C MET A 39 8.20 -1.95 -11.61
N ASP A 40 7.29 -0.98 -11.58
CA ASP A 40 5.99 -1.06 -12.28
C ASP A 40 6.15 -1.29 -13.79
N GLY A 41 7.24 -0.80 -14.37
CA GLY A 41 7.59 -1.04 -15.78
C GLY A 41 8.05 -2.47 -16.11
N TRP A 42 8.27 -3.32 -15.13
CA TRP A 42 8.77 -4.69 -15.36
C TRP A 42 7.67 -5.70 -15.70
N HIS A 43 6.39 -5.27 -15.70
CA HIS A 43 5.23 -6.11 -16.02
C HIS A 43 5.23 -7.46 -15.29
N LEU A 44 5.56 -7.43 -14.00
CA LEU A 44 5.56 -8.63 -13.18
C LEU A 44 4.14 -9.19 -13.05
N VAL A 45 4.03 -10.50 -13.06
CA VAL A 45 2.74 -11.19 -12.89
C VAL A 45 2.21 -11.03 -11.46
N GLU A 46 3.14 -10.95 -10.50
CA GLU A 46 2.82 -10.75 -9.09
C GLU A 46 2.83 -9.25 -8.74
N PRO A 47 1.94 -8.82 -7.85
CA PRO A 47 1.93 -7.44 -7.40
C PRO A 47 3.22 -7.12 -6.63
N ILE A 48 3.77 -5.94 -6.88
CA ILE A 48 4.99 -5.43 -6.23
C ILE A 48 4.70 -4.48 -5.08
N ALA A 49 3.46 -4.11 -4.91
CA ALA A 49 2.97 -3.31 -3.79
C ALA A 49 1.49 -3.58 -3.57
N ALA A 50 0.98 -3.21 -2.40
CA ALA A 50 -0.43 -3.16 -2.12
C ALA A 50 -0.77 -1.96 -1.22
N LEU A 51 -2.03 -1.55 -1.23
CA LEU A 51 -2.55 -0.51 -0.36
C LEU A 51 -3.77 -1.04 0.38
N PHE A 52 -3.68 -1.14 1.70
CA PHE A 52 -4.83 -1.45 2.55
C PHE A 52 -5.55 -0.17 2.95
N ILE A 53 -6.83 -0.10 2.67
CA ILE A 53 -7.72 1.02 3.00
C ILE A 53 -8.84 0.47 3.89
N PRO A 54 -8.80 0.70 5.21
CA PRO A 54 -9.90 0.33 6.11
C PRO A 54 -11.09 1.28 5.90
N THR A 55 -12.30 0.77 6.09
CA THR A 55 -13.54 1.58 6.07
C THR A 55 -13.61 2.48 7.29
N ASP A 56 -13.20 1.96 8.46
CA ASP A 56 -13.09 2.75 9.68
C ASP A 56 -11.96 3.78 9.57
N SER A 57 -12.30 5.06 9.69
CA SER A 57 -11.34 6.16 9.62
C SER A 57 -10.38 6.25 10.82
N ALA A 58 -10.68 5.56 11.92
CA ALA A 58 -9.77 5.44 13.07
C ALA A 58 -8.60 4.49 12.79
N LEU A 59 -8.72 3.62 11.79
CA LEU A 59 -7.65 2.72 11.37
C LEU A 59 -6.80 3.33 10.25
N PRO A 60 -5.48 3.06 10.24
CA PRO A 60 -4.58 3.69 9.28
C PRO A 60 -4.70 3.08 7.87
N VAL A 61 -4.47 3.92 6.86
CA VAL A 61 -4.15 3.48 5.50
C VAL A 61 -2.72 2.95 5.49
N VAL A 62 -2.54 1.68 5.08
CA VAL A 62 -1.23 1.01 5.11
C VAL A 62 -0.73 0.75 3.70
N LEU A 63 0.43 1.32 3.36
CA LEU A 63 1.14 1.01 2.13
C LEU A 63 2.05 -0.21 2.39
N ILE A 64 1.88 -1.25 1.58
CA ILE A 64 2.62 -2.51 1.66
C ILE A 64 3.58 -2.56 0.48
N LEU A 65 4.88 -2.57 0.73
CA LEU A 65 5.89 -2.47 -0.32
C LEU A 65 7.17 -3.25 0.03
N PRO A 66 8.01 -3.57 -0.97
CA PRO A 66 9.33 -4.13 -0.69
C PRO A 66 10.15 -3.21 0.20
N GLU A 67 10.86 -3.74 1.18
CA GLU A 67 11.72 -2.94 2.07
C GLU A 67 12.71 -2.08 1.27
N ALA A 68 13.26 -2.62 0.18
CA ALA A 68 14.14 -1.88 -0.73
C ALA A 68 13.47 -0.68 -1.42
N SER A 69 12.14 -0.64 -1.49
CA SER A 69 11.37 0.45 -2.11
C SER A 69 11.10 1.63 -1.17
N ILE A 70 11.44 1.54 0.12
CA ILE A 70 11.25 2.65 1.07
C ILE A 70 11.97 3.92 0.61
N ILE A 71 13.16 3.78 0.04
CA ILE A 71 13.92 4.92 -0.47
C ILE A 71 13.17 5.63 -1.62
N SER A 72 12.36 4.90 -2.38
CA SER A 72 11.57 5.47 -3.48
C SER A 72 10.51 6.44 -2.98
N LEU A 73 10.01 6.29 -1.75
CA LEU A 73 9.06 7.22 -1.13
C LEU A 73 9.72 8.58 -0.92
N ILE A 74 10.94 8.58 -0.38
CA ILE A 74 11.71 9.82 -0.13
C ILE A 74 12.03 10.52 -1.44
N VAL A 75 12.47 9.76 -2.46
CA VAL A 75 12.78 10.31 -3.78
C VAL A 75 11.52 10.90 -4.43
N SER A 76 10.37 10.25 -4.29
CA SER A 76 9.10 10.73 -4.80
C SER A 76 8.67 12.06 -4.13
N GLU A 77 8.76 12.14 -2.82
CA GLU A 77 8.45 13.36 -2.07
C GLU A 77 9.38 14.53 -2.46
N ARG A 78 10.68 14.28 -2.56
CA ARG A 78 11.68 15.28 -3.04
C ARG A 78 11.40 15.74 -4.47
N GLY A 79 10.86 14.85 -5.30
CA GLY A 79 10.43 15.14 -6.67
C GLY A 79 9.12 15.93 -6.77
N GLY A 80 8.48 16.27 -5.65
CA GLY A 80 7.19 16.97 -5.61
C GLY A 80 5.98 16.05 -5.89
N HIS A 81 6.16 14.75 -5.76
CA HIS A 81 5.11 13.73 -5.92
C HIS A 81 4.78 13.07 -4.57
N PRO A 82 4.01 13.74 -3.68
CA PRO A 82 3.72 13.20 -2.37
C PRO A 82 2.90 11.92 -2.46
N VAL A 83 3.26 10.94 -1.65
CA VAL A 83 2.54 9.66 -1.50
C VAL A 83 1.72 9.69 -0.22
N TYR A 84 0.45 9.30 -0.31
CA TYR A 84 -0.45 9.26 0.85
C TYR A 84 -0.48 7.86 1.46
N PHE A 85 -0.06 7.77 2.70
CA PHE A 85 -0.19 6.60 3.57
C PHE A 85 0.02 7.06 5.04
N GLU A 86 -0.46 6.26 5.98
CA GLU A 86 -0.30 6.55 7.40
C GLU A 86 0.68 5.58 8.07
N ARG A 87 0.73 4.34 7.56
CA ARG A 87 1.66 3.30 8.00
C ARG A 87 2.25 2.56 6.79
N ILE A 88 3.33 1.85 7.04
CA ILE A 88 4.02 1.02 6.05
C ILE A 88 4.13 -0.41 6.61
N ALA A 89 3.84 -1.40 5.78
CA ALA A 89 4.22 -2.78 6.02
C ALA A 89 5.23 -3.20 4.95
N THR A 90 6.24 -3.98 5.33
CA THR A 90 7.32 -4.33 4.43
C THR A 90 7.41 -5.82 4.17
N PHE A 91 7.96 -6.17 3.01
CA PHE A 91 8.31 -7.53 2.67
C PHE A 91 9.63 -7.59 1.91
N ASP A 92 10.29 -8.76 1.96
CA ASP A 92 11.52 -9.02 1.21
C ASP A 92 11.16 -9.58 -0.17
N MET A 93 11.35 -8.78 -1.21
CA MET A 93 11.02 -9.17 -2.58
C MET A 93 12.15 -9.95 -3.27
N LEU A 94 13.39 -9.72 -2.86
CA LEU A 94 14.54 -10.17 -3.64
C LEU A 94 15.47 -11.11 -2.86
N ASN A 95 15.10 -11.52 -1.64
CA ASN A 95 15.97 -12.30 -0.75
C ASN A 95 17.41 -11.77 -0.73
N PHE A 96 17.56 -10.45 -0.83
CA PHE A 96 18.83 -9.82 -0.57
C PHE A 96 19.13 -10.01 0.92
N CYS A 97 19.49 -11.21 1.27
CA CYS A 97 20.25 -11.41 2.48
C CYS A 97 21.49 -10.54 2.33
N SER A 98 21.43 -9.34 2.88
CA SER A 98 22.62 -8.55 3.06
C SER A 98 23.54 -9.36 3.96
N THR A 99 24.41 -10.16 3.35
CA THR A 99 25.57 -10.75 4.03
C THR A 99 26.63 -9.67 4.33
N ALA A 100 26.40 -8.46 3.81
CA ALA A 100 27.22 -7.30 4.14
C ALA A 100 27.02 -7.00 5.63
N ARG A 101 28.06 -7.21 6.41
CA ARG A 101 28.13 -6.72 7.79
C ARG A 101 28.07 -5.21 7.75
N ALA A 102 27.45 -4.59 8.76
CA ALA A 102 27.39 -3.12 8.89
C ALA A 102 28.78 -2.45 8.76
N GLU A 103 29.82 -3.19 9.11
CA GLU A 103 31.23 -2.82 8.99
C GLU A 103 31.72 -2.67 7.53
N ASP A 104 31.07 -3.37 6.58
CA ASP A 104 31.42 -3.35 5.15
C ASP A 104 30.64 -2.29 4.37
N ALA A 105 29.69 -1.62 5.00
CA ALA A 105 28.86 -0.60 4.37
C ALA A 105 29.62 0.75 4.27
N HIS A 106 30.54 0.83 3.32
CA HIS A 106 31.24 2.10 2.97
C HIS A 106 30.33 3.11 2.24
N LEU A 107 29.06 2.80 2.03
CA LEU A 107 28.08 3.72 1.46
C LEU A 107 27.56 4.65 2.55
N SER A 108 28.21 5.78 2.73
CA SER A 108 27.66 6.87 3.53
C SER A 108 26.56 7.56 2.75
N LEU A 109 25.30 7.25 3.11
CA LEU A 109 24.17 8.04 2.62
C LEU A 109 24.31 9.49 3.12
N PRO A 110 23.88 10.49 2.33
CA PRO A 110 23.80 11.87 2.78
C PRO A 110 23.03 11.98 4.10
N LYS A 111 23.47 12.84 5.01
CA LYS A 111 22.88 12.96 6.37
C LYS A 111 21.40 13.34 6.34
N ASP A 112 21.02 14.17 5.39
CA ASP A 112 19.62 14.55 5.16
C ASP A 112 18.77 13.36 4.75
N LEU A 113 19.27 12.51 3.84
CA LEU A 113 18.58 11.29 3.41
C LEU A 113 18.46 10.29 4.57
N LEU A 114 19.46 10.17 5.43
CA LEU A 114 19.39 9.31 6.62
C LEU A 114 18.33 9.80 7.61
N ALA A 115 18.21 11.11 7.80
CA ALA A 115 17.20 11.69 8.68
C ALA A 115 15.77 11.43 8.14
N GLU A 116 15.55 11.63 6.84
CA GLU A 116 14.27 11.34 6.19
C GLU A 116 13.94 9.84 6.22
N LEU A 117 14.94 8.98 5.99
CA LEU A 117 14.77 7.54 6.12
C LEU A 117 14.34 7.16 7.55
N GLY A 118 14.94 7.77 8.57
CA GLY A 118 14.54 7.58 9.96
C GLY A 118 13.06 7.91 10.18
N GLN A 119 12.59 9.06 9.67
CA GLN A 119 11.18 9.45 9.78
C GLN A 119 10.22 8.50 9.06
N VAL A 120 10.62 7.98 7.90
CA VAL A 120 9.80 6.99 7.17
C VAL A 120 9.78 5.66 7.94
N MET A 121 10.92 5.24 8.51
CA MET A 121 11.04 4.01 9.29
C MET A 121 10.20 4.01 10.57
N GLU A 122 9.94 5.18 11.18
CA GLU A 122 9.02 5.31 12.33
C GLU A 122 7.56 4.96 11.98
N ARG A 123 7.22 4.98 10.70
CA ARG A 123 5.89 4.61 10.18
C ARG A 123 5.79 3.13 9.80
N VAL A 124 6.89 2.37 9.86
CA VAL A 124 6.90 0.94 9.52
C VAL A 124 6.27 0.13 10.64
N ASP A 125 5.26 -0.64 10.29
CA ASP A 125 4.53 -1.52 11.19
C ASP A 125 5.05 -2.96 11.15
N GLY A 126 5.52 -3.42 12.31
CA GLY A 126 5.89 -4.81 12.49
C GLY A 126 7.24 -5.18 11.84
N GLN A 127 7.41 -6.46 11.61
CA GLN A 127 8.62 -7.01 10.99
C GLN A 127 8.42 -7.21 9.49
N CYS A 128 9.48 -7.04 8.72
CA CYS A 128 9.54 -7.40 7.31
C CYS A 128 9.10 -8.86 7.11
N LYS A 129 8.22 -9.10 6.13
CA LYS A 129 7.69 -10.43 5.82
C LYS A 129 8.45 -11.03 4.63
N PRO A 130 8.44 -12.37 4.46
CA PRO A 130 9.13 -13.02 3.35
C PRO A 130 8.58 -12.63 1.96
N ASP A 131 7.29 -12.30 1.87
CA ASP A 131 6.61 -11.96 0.63
C ASP A 131 5.41 -11.04 0.86
N ILE A 132 4.88 -10.51 -0.24
CA ILE A 132 3.74 -9.58 -0.21
C ILE A 132 2.47 -10.21 0.38
N ILE A 133 2.21 -11.49 0.10
CA ILE A 133 1.01 -12.19 0.57
C ILE A 133 1.02 -12.30 2.09
N GLN A 134 2.16 -12.67 2.67
CA GLN A 134 2.33 -12.72 4.12
C GLN A 134 2.27 -11.33 4.75
N SER A 135 2.77 -10.30 4.07
CA SER A 135 2.69 -8.92 4.54
C SER A 135 1.24 -8.39 4.55
N ILE A 136 0.47 -8.68 3.49
CA ILE A 136 -0.96 -8.36 3.44
C ILE A 136 -1.70 -9.12 4.56
N ALA A 137 -1.51 -10.43 4.69
CA ALA A 137 -2.18 -11.24 5.71
C ALA A 137 -1.89 -10.73 7.13
N ALA A 138 -0.63 -10.37 7.42
CA ALA A 138 -0.23 -9.82 8.72
C ALA A 138 -0.87 -8.44 8.97
N THR A 139 -0.98 -7.60 7.94
CA THR A 139 -1.64 -6.29 8.02
C THR A 139 -3.12 -6.46 8.33
N LEU A 140 -3.83 -7.32 7.60
CA LEU A 140 -5.25 -7.58 7.83
C LEU A 140 -5.50 -8.14 9.22
N SER A 141 -4.72 -9.14 9.66
CA SER A 141 -4.84 -9.74 11.00
C SER A 141 -4.56 -8.77 12.15
N ARG A 142 -3.82 -7.68 11.88
CA ARG A 142 -3.53 -6.64 12.87
C ARG A 142 -4.71 -5.69 13.08
N TYR A 143 -5.41 -5.35 12.02
CA TYR A 143 -6.40 -4.26 12.03
C TYR A 143 -7.85 -4.73 11.95
N LEU A 144 -8.09 -5.97 11.55
CA LEU A 144 -9.42 -6.49 11.30
C LEU A 144 -9.69 -7.80 12.05
N SER A 145 -10.96 -8.08 12.29
CA SER A 145 -11.41 -9.38 12.83
C SER A 145 -11.59 -10.41 11.71
N GLN A 146 -11.69 -11.70 12.09
CA GLN A 146 -11.92 -12.77 11.11
C GLN A 146 -13.29 -12.71 10.43
N ASP A 147 -14.27 -12.08 11.06
CA ASP A 147 -15.63 -11.96 10.53
C ASP A 147 -15.79 -10.79 9.55
N ASP A 148 -14.76 -9.93 9.44
CA ASP A 148 -14.80 -8.78 8.57
C ASP A 148 -14.72 -9.18 7.10
N GLN A 149 -15.62 -8.59 6.28
CA GLN A 149 -15.57 -8.75 4.83
C GLN A 149 -14.52 -7.83 4.22
N MET A 150 -13.60 -8.40 3.45
CA MET A 150 -12.57 -7.67 2.71
C MET A 150 -12.83 -7.68 1.21
N LEU A 151 -12.53 -6.57 0.55
CA LEU A 151 -12.58 -6.48 -0.90
C LEU A 151 -11.17 -6.39 -1.48
N PHE A 152 -10.97 -7.00 -2.66
CA PHE A 152 -9.70 -7.01 -3.37
C PHE A 152 -9.92 -6.62 -4.83
N ASP A 153 -9.00 -5.86 -5.40
CA ASP A 153 -9.00 -5.51 -6.82
C ASP A 153 -8.29 -6.55 -7.70
N ASP A 154 -7.54 -7.47 -7.09
CA ASP A 154 -6.96 -8.65 -7.75
C ASP A 154 -7.43 -9.93 -7.04
N LEU A 155 -8.30 -10.68 -7.71
CA LEU A 155 -8.85 -11.92 -7.16
C LEU A 155 -7.82 -13.04 -7.01
N ARG A 156 -6.65 -12.95 -7.69
CA ARG A 156 -5.55 -13.92 -7.50
C ARG A 156 -4.91 -13.71 -6.15
N VAL A 157 -4.61 -12.46 -5.79
CA VAL A 157 -4.13 -12.09 -4.44
C VAL A 157 -5.16 -12.51 -3.38
N ALA A 158 -6.43 -12.19 -3.63
CA ALA A 158 -7.54 -12.55 -2.77
C ALA A 158 -7.59 -14.06 -2.45
N ALA A 159 -7.40 -14.91 -3.47
CA ALA A 159 -7.42 -16.36 -3.29
C ALA A 159 -6.30 -16.85 -2.37
N HIS A 160 -5.09 -16.31 -2.49
CA HIS A 160 -3.97 -16.63 -1.60
C HIS A 160 -4.21 -16.16 -0.17
N ILE A 161 -4.74 -14.95 0.00
CA ILE A 161 -5.07 -14.39 1.33
C ILE A 161 -6.17 -15.22 2.00
N LYS A 162 -7.23 -15.58 1.28
CA LYS A 162 -8.31 -16.43 1.80
C LYS A 162 -7.80 -17.75 2.36
N ALA A 163 -6.82 -18.35 1.69
CA ALA A 163 -6.22 -19.61 2.14
C ALA A 163 -5.43 -19.45 3.45
N LEU A 164 -4.89 -18.26 3.73
CA LEU A 164 -4.07 -17.98 4.91
C LEU A 164 -4.90 -17.56 6.14
N ILE A 165 -5.88 -16.68 5.95
CA ILE A 165 -6.56 -16.03 7.08
C ILE A 165 -8.07 -16.36 7.17
N GLY A 166 -8.64 -17.04 6.17
CA GLY A 166 -10.01 -17.53 6.20
C GLY A 166 -11.12 -16.47 6.14
N GLN A 167 -10.76 -15.19 5.96
CA GLN A 167 -11.73 -14.09 5.91
C GLN A 167 -12.67 -14.16 4.70
N SER A 168 -13.85 -13.55 4.82
CA SER A 168 -14.76 -13.34 3.70
C SER A 168 -14.17 -12.34 2.71
N ILE A 169 -14.12 -12.73 1.44
CA ILE A 169 -13.47 -11.95 0.37
C ILE A 169 -14.47 -11.64 -0.74
N GLY A 170 -14.47 -10.40 -1.22
CA GLY A 170 -15.21 -9.92 -2.37
C GLY A 170 -14.37 -9.13 -3.36
N ASP A 171 -14.98 -8.69 -4.45
CA ASP A 171 -14.38 -7.90 -5.50
C ASP A 171 -14.48 -6.40 -5.18
N ALA A 172 -13.39 -5.65 -5.33
CA ALA A 172 -13.32 -4.21 -5.10
C ALA A 172 -13.57 -3.38 -6.37
N LEU A 173 -13.71 -3.99 -7.55
CA LEU A 173 -13.76 -3.26 -8.83
C LEU A 173 -14.92 -2.24 -8.87
N ASP A 174 -16.11 -2.63 -8.43
CA ASP A 174 -17.28 -1.73 -8.42
C ASP A 174 -17.08 -0.55 -7.45
N VAL A 175 -16.48 -0.80 -6.29
CA VAL A 175 -16.11 0.24 -5.31
C VAL A 175 -15.12 1.23 -5.91
N MET A 176 -14.08 0.71 -6.56
CA MET A 176 -13.06 1.54 -7.20
C MET A 176 -13.63 2.31 -8.40
N PHE A 177 -14.48 1.67 -9.19
CA PHE A 177 -15.20 2.35 -10.27
C PHE A 177 -16.07 3.49 -9.73
N GLY A 178 -16.91 3.24 -8.73
CA GLY A 178 -17.74 4.25 -8.08
C GLY A 178 -16.95 5.43 -7.53
N ALA A 179 -15.79 5.15 -6.89
CA ALA A 179 -14.91 6.20 -6.38
C ALA A 179 -14.26 7.06 -7.49
N ARG A 180 -13.99 6.47 -8.67
CA ARG A 180 -13.32 7.17 -9.80
C ARG A 180 -14.27 7.92 -10.72
N VAL A 181 -15.53 7.52 -10.81
CA VAL A 181 -16.53 8.15 -11.70
C VAL A 181 -16.81 9.58 -11.31
N ILE A 182 -17.02 9.84 -10.02
CA ILE A 182 -17.27 11.20 -9.52
C ILE A 182 -15.92 11.86 -9.21
N LYS A 183 -15.55 12.86 -10.01
CA LYS A 183 -14.27 13.57 -9.83
C LYS A 183 -14.32 14.51 -8.63
N THR A 184 -13.20 14.60 -7.91
CA THR A 184 -13.01 15.65 -6.90
C THR A 184 -12.75 17.00 -7.58
N ALA A 185 -12.90 18.09 -6.85
CA ALA A 185 -12.56 19.43 -7.35
C ALA A 185 -11.11 19.52 -7.83
N ASN A 186 -10.18 18.87 -7.11
CA ASN A 186 -8.78 18.83 -7.48
C ASN A 186 -8.51 18.00 -8.75
N GLU A 187 -9.23 16.89 -8.94
CA GLU A 187 -9.14 16.10 -10.18
C GLU A 187 -9.65 16.91 -11.38
N ILE A 188 -10.73 17.68 -11.21
CA ILE A 188 -11.27 18.54 -12.26
C ILE A 188 -10.27 19.65 -12.61
N ALA A 189 -9.67 20.29 -11.61
CA ALA A 189 -8.66 21.34 -11.82
C ALA A 189 -7.40 20.84 -12.55
N THR A 190 -7.04 19.56 -12.37
CA THR A 190 -5.89 18.97 -13.07
C THR A 190 -6.19 18.63 -14.54
N LEU A 191 -7.47 18.49 -14.90
CA LEU A 191 -7.91 18.18 -16.28
C LEU A 191 -8.13 19.44 -17.14
N GLN A 192 -8.13 20.63 -16.55
CA GLN A 192 -8.25 21.93 -17.21
C GLN A 192 -6.89 22.54 -17.55
#